data_678a0b40334c56007622bf6262bb7e34
#
_entry.id   678a0b40334c56007622bf6262bb7e34
#
_cell.length_a   1.000
_cell.length_b   1.000
_cell.length_c   1.000
_cell.angle_alpha   90.00
_cell.angle_beta   90.00
_cell.angle_gamma   90.00
#
_symmetry.space_group_name_H-M   'P 1'
#
loop_
_entity.id
_entity.type
_entity.pdbx_description
1 polymer ?
#
loop_
_entity_poly.entity_id
_entity_poly.type
_entity_poly.pdbx_seq_one_letter_code
_entity_poly.pdbx_strand_id
1 'polypeptide(L)'
;MWMLAYKFSGKIIRFYVVCIGWFFMIADICANLNFRCDVIYEYRHMFLTGAVATVVITVIATLFGTILGTIGALMRIMRFENGNVFMRAFAWLCRTISWLYITFFRGTPMYVQIFIWYFVWFVALVHPQHGLIVSGAEAVALRREYGAWIAGCLALTANTGAYITEIFRAGIQSIDKGQMEAARSLGLTYPQAMRFIILPQALRRMLPPLANEFITLLKDSSLLAMIAVPELAYVQKTISGRYSIYEEPLYTVALVYLAMTICLSAFFSWLEKRFSTGHRK
;
A
#
# COMPACT_ATOMS: atom_id res chain seq x y z
N MET A 1 -10.64 -21.59 28.34
CA MET A 1 -9.67 -21.77 27.23
C MET A 1 -10.28 -22.60 26.08
N TRP A 2 -11.00 -23.71 26.32
CA TRP A 2 -11.66 -24.53 25.32
C TRP A 2 -12.81 -23.85 24.53
N MET A 3 -13.60 -22.97 25.18
CA MET A 3 -14.72 -22.26 24.55
C MET A 3 -14.29 -21.19 23.52
N LEU A 4 -13.10 -20.57 23.70
CA LEU A 4 -12.53 -19.60 22.75
C LEU A 4 -11.94 -20.31 21.51
N ALA A 5 -11.34 -21.48 21.69
CA ALA A 5 -10.83 -22.30 20.58
C ALA A 5 -11.98 -22.82 19.68
N TYR A 6 -13.12 -23.21 20.27
CA TYR A 6 -14.30 -23.66 19.54
C TYR A 6 -14.96 -22.53 18.73
N LYS A 7 -15.01 -21.30 19.29
CA LYS A 7 -15.58 -20.13 18.59
C LYS A 7 -14.69 -19.66 17.42
N PHE A 8 -13.37 -19.85 17.54
CA PHE A 8 -12.40 -19.50 16.48
C PHE A 8 -12.41 -20.59 15.38
N SER A 9 -12.49 -21.86 15.75
CA SER A 9 -12.64 -23.00 14.83
C SER A 9 -13.90 -22.88 13.98
N GLY A 10 -15.04 -22.49 14.59
CA GLY A 10 -16.30 -22.33 13.86
C GLY A 10 -16.30 -21.17 12.82
N LYS A 11 -15.55 -20.08 13.06
CA LYS A 11 -15.41 -19.00 12.07
C LYS A 11 -14.49 -19.41 10.91
N ILE A 12 -13.40 -20.10 11.20
CA ILE A 12 -12.49 -20.64 10.18
C ILE A 12 -13.19 -21.70 9.35
N ILE A 13 -13.91 -22.64 9.97
CA ILE A 13 -14.68 -23.67 9.27
C ILE A 13 -15.78 -23.03 8.40
N ARG A 14 -16.52 -22.03 8.89
CA ARG A 14 -17.49 -21.28 8.06
C ARG A 14 -16.82 -20.57 6.89
N PHE A 15 -15.64 -19.99 7.09
CA PHE A 15 -14.89 -19.36 6.02
C PHE A 15 -14.46 -20.39 4.96
N TYR A 16 -13.93 -21.56 5.37
CA TYR A 16 -13.59 -22.63 4.45
C TYR A 16 -14.82 -23.19 3.73
N VAL A 17 -15.94 -23.36 4.42
CA VAL A 17 -17.21 -23.82 3.81
C VAL A 17 -17.73 -22.80 2.79
N VAL A 18 -17.64 -21.51 3.08
CA VAL A 18 -17.98 -20.45 2.12
C VAL A 18 -17.02 -20.46 0.93
N CYS A 19 -15.70 -20.56 1.15
CA CYS A 19 -14.72 -20.65 0.06
C CYS A 19 -14.90 -21.92 -0.78
N ILE A 20 -15.18 -23.07 -0.15
CA ILE A 20 -15.46 -24.33 -0.84
C ILE A 20 -16.79 -24.23 -1.60
N GLY A 21 -17.82 -23.64 -1.01
CA GLY A 21 -19.10 -23.38 -1.68
C GLY A 21 -18.95 -22.47 -2.90
N TRP A 22 -18.16 -21.42 -2.80
CA TRP A 22 -17.79 -20.56 -3.93
C TRP A 22 -16.99 -21.32 -4.98
N PHE A 23 -16.07 -22.19 -4.58
CA PHE A 23 -15.30 -23.02 -5.50
C PHE A 23 -16.19 -24.00 -6.28
N PHE A 24 -17.15 -24.68 -5.59
CA PHE A 24 -18.13 -25.54 -6.27
C PHE A 24 -19.10 -24.76 -7.14
N MET A 25 -19.58 -23.59 -6.70
CA MET A 25 -20.41 -22.71 -7.52
C MET A 25 -19.65 -22.22 -8.77
N ILE A 26 -18.37 -21.90 -8.64
CA ILE A 26 -17.51 -21.55 -9.78
C ILE A 26 -17.30 -22.79 -10.68
N ALA A 27 -17.11 -23.98 -10.11
CA ALA A 27 -16.97 -25.21 -10.88
C ALA A 27 -18.26 -25.57 -11.66
N ASP A 28 -19.44 -25.38 -11.05
CA ASP A 28 -20.73 -25.56 -11.73
C ASP A 28 -20.98 -24.48 -12.81
N ILE A 29 -20.59 -23.24 -12.55
CA ILE A 29 -20.58 -22.16 -13.54
C ILE A 29 -19.61 -22.51 -14.67
N CYS A 30 -18.41 -23.01 -14.35
CA CYS A 30 -17.44 -23.46 -15.36
C CYS A 30 -17.93 -24.65 -16.18
N ALA A 31 -18.71 -25.56 -15.62
CA ALA A 31 -19.27 -26.72 -16.33
C ALA A 31 -20.43 -26.34 -17.28
N ASN A 32 -21.17 -25.28 -16.96
CA ASN A 32 -22.32 -24.80 -17.74
C ASN A 32 -21.99 -23.68 -18.76
N LEU A 33 -20.88 -22.98 -18.57
CA LEU A 33 -20.31 -22.02 -19.50
C LEU A 33 -19.19 -22.74 -20.26
N ASN A 34 -19.12 -22.64 -21.60
CA ASN A 34 -18.01 -23.15 -22.40
C ASN A 34 -16.69 -22.47 -22.05
N PHE A 35 -16.21 -22.67 -20.83
CA PHE A 35 -15.03 -22.02 -20.26
C PHE A 35 -13.77 -22.48 -21.00
N ARG A 36 -13.03 -21.55 -21.55
CA ARG A 36 -11.80 -21.81 -22.28
C ARG A 36 -10.59 -21.93 -21.35
N CYS A 37 -10.57 -23.01 -20.56
CA CYS A 37 -9.47 -23.32 -19.65
C CYS A 37 -8.14 -23.55 -20.38
N ASP A 38 -8.17 -23.94 -21.66
CA ASP A 38 -7.03 -24.08 -22.55
C ASP A 38 -6.23 -22.78 -22.62
N VAL A 39 -6.91 -21.64 -22.83
CA VAL A 39 -6.28 -20.32 -22.87
C VAL A 39 -5.63 -19.97 -21.54
N ILE A 40 -6.30 -20.19 -20.41
CA ILE A 40 -5.74 -19.90 -19.09
C ILE A 40 -4.46 -20.73 -18.84
N TYR A 41 -4.47 -22.02 -19.23
CA TYR A 41 -3.30 -22.86 -19.09
C TYR A 41 -2.13 -22.41 -20.00
N GLU A 42 -2.41 -21.98 -21.22
CA GLU A 42 -1.41 -21.42 -22.13
C GLU A 42 -0.71 -20.20 -21.51
N TYR A 43 -1.48 -19.30 -20.87
CA TYR A 43 -0.98 -18.06 -20.27
C TYR A 43 -0.57 -18.18 -18.78
N ARG A 44 -0.51 -19.38 -18.19
CA ARG A 44 -0.19 -19.57 -16.77
C ARG A 44 1.10 -18.88 -16.31
N HIS A 45 2.12 -18.83 -17.17
CA HIS A 45 3.37 -18.14 -16.86
C HIS A 45 3.20 -16.63 -16.76
N MET A 46 2.33 -16.03 -17.59
CA MET A 46 2.04 -14.60 -17.51
C MET A 46 1.30 -14.25 -16.21
N PHE A 47 0.38 -15.10 -15.76
CA PHE A 47 -0.26 -14.89 -14.45
C PHE A 47 0.74 -14.94 -13.29
N LEU A 48 1.70 -15.86 -13.33
CA LEU A 48 2.76 -15.94 -12.32
C LEU A 48 3.68 -14.72 -12.35
N THR A 49 4.16 -14.34 -13.52
CA THR A 49 5.03 -13.16 -13.68
C THR A 49 4.30 -11.87 -13.33
N GLY A 50 3.02 -11.75 -13.71
CA GLY A 50 2.17 -10.63 -13.33
C GLY A 50 1.94 -10.54 -11.82
N ALA A 51 1.70 -11.68 -11.15
CA ALA A 51 1.57 -11.73 -9.69
C ALA A 51 2.87 -11.31 -8.98
N VAL A 52 4.03 -11.80 -9.46
CA VAL A 52 5.34 -11.37 -8.94
C VAL A 52 5.54 -9.87 -9.14
N ALA A 53 5.23 -9.35 -10.33
CA ALA A 53 5.32 -7.92 -10.62
C ALA A 53 4.44 -7.09 -9.66
N THR A 54 3.19 -7.51 -9.43
CA THR A 54 2.27 -6.91 -8.46
C THR A 54 2.89 -6.83 -7.06
N VAL A 55 3.47 -7.94 -6.56
CA VAL A 55 4.12 -7.99 -5.25
C VAL A 55 5.35 -7.08 -5.20
N VAL A 56 6.22 -7.13 -6.22
CA VAL A 56 7.44 -6.30 -6.29
C VAL A 56 7.09 -4.82 -6.27
N ILE A 57 6.14 -4.39 -7.10
CA ILE A 57 5.66 -2.99 -7.13
C ILE A 57 5.15 -2.58 -5.76
N THR A 58 4.31 -3.42 -5.13
CA THR A 58 3.72 -3.15 -3.82
C THR A 58 4.80 -2.99 -2.74
N VAL A 59 5.80 -3.89 -2.72
CA VAL A 59 6.92 -3.82 -1.78
C VAL A 59 7.75 -2.54 -1.97
N ILE A 60 8.10 -2.22 -3.22
CA ILE A 60 8.87 -1.00 -3.54
C ILE A 60 8.08 0.24 -3.13
N ALA A 61 6.82 0.35 -3.54
CA ALA A 61 5.99 1.51 -3.24
C ALA A 61 5.73 1.66 -1.73
N THR A 62 5.54 0.56 -0.99
CA THR A 62 5.39 0.59 0.47
C THR A 62 6.68 1.01 1.15
N LEU A 63 7.84 0.51 0.71
CA LEU A 63 9.13 0.85 1.30
C LEU A 63 9.41 2.35 1.18
N PHE A 64 9.35 2.88 -0.05
CA PHE A 64 9.56 4.32 -0.29
C PHE A 64 8.42 5.17 0.28
N GLY A 65 7.18 4.70 0.22
CA GLY A 65 6.02 5.33 0.84
C GLY A 65 6.16 5.42 2.37
N THR A 66 6.74 4.41 3.02
CA THR A 66 7.02 4.45 4.47
C THR A 66 8.07 5.51 4.80
N ILE A 67 9.13 5.63 4.00
CA ILE A 67 10.14 6.68 4.18
C ILE A 67 9.50 8.06 4.03
N LEU A 68 8.75 8.27 2.95
CA LEU A 68 8.06 9.54 2.67
C LEU A 68 7.02 9.85 3.74
N GLY A 69 6.25 8.85 4.16
CA GLY A 69 5.25 8.96 5.22
C GLY A 69 5.85 9.30 6.58
N THR A 70 7.03 8.73 6.91
CA THR A 70 7.76 9.07 8.13
C THR A 70 8.19 10.54 8.11
N ILE A 71 8.76 11.01 7.00
CA ILE A 71 9.15 12.42 6.83
C ILE A 71 7.91 13.31 6.97
N GLY A 72 6.81 12.99 6.27
CA GLY A 72 5.55 13.72 6.36
C GLY A 72 4.99 13.80 7.78
N ALA A 73 5.04 12.69 8.53
CA ALA A 73 4.59 12.65 9.92
C ALA A 73 5.47 13.51 10.84
N LEU A 74 6.80 13.44 10.69
CA LEU A 74 7.73 14.29 11.44
C LEU A 74 7.46 15.77 11.16
N MET A 75 7.28 16.16 9.90
CA MET A 75 6.89 17.52 9.54
C MET A 75 5.57 17.93 10.18
N ARG A 76 4.59 17.02 10.25
CA ARG A 76 3.25 17.28 10.77
C ARG A 76 3.20 17.50 12.29
N ILE A 77 4.05 16.78 13.04
CA ILE A 77 4.11 16.88 14.51
C ILE A 77 5.10 17.91 15.01
N MET A 78 5.94 18.48 14.13
CA MET A 78 6.97 19.45 14.49
C MET A 78 6.38 20.68 15.17
N ARG A 79 6.86 21.00 16.40
CA ARG A 79 6.49 22.18 17.18
C ARG A 79 7.71 22.72 17.92
N PHE A 80 7.91 24.02 17.87
CA PHE A 80 8.95 24.73 18.64
C PHE A 80 8.25 25.79 19.51
N GLU A 81 7.77 25.39 20.68
CA GLU A 81 7.04 26.30 21.58
C GLU A 81 7.94 27.42 22.11
N ASN A 82 9.18 27.08 22.47
CA ASN A 82 10.19 28.03 22.99
C ASN A 82 11.19 28.47 21.91
N GLY A 83 10.90 28.25 20.63
CA GLY A 83 11.78 28.64 19.52
C GLY A 83 11.64 30.11 19.13
N ASN A 84 12.68 30.67 18.49
CA ASN A 84 12.61 31.99 17.90
C ASN A 84 11.60 32.03 16.74
N VAL A 85 11.32 33.23 16.23
CA VAL A 85 10.34 33.48 15.16
C VAL A 85 10.64 32.61 13.92
N PHE A 86 11.92 32.47 13.53
CA PHE A 86 12.33 31.66 12.39
C PHE A 86 12.02 30.17 12.57
N MET A 87 12.32 29.61 13.75
CA MET A 87 12.00 28.21 14.07
C MET A 87 10.49 27.94 14.04
N ARG A 88 9.71 28.86 14.57
CA ARG A 88 8.23 28.77 14.56
C ARG A 88 7.67 28.85 13.13
N ALA A 89 8.20 29.78 12.31
CA ALA A 89 7.83 29.92 10.91
C ALA A 89 8.21 28.67 10.10
N PHE A 90 9.41 28.12 10.32
CA PHE A 90 9.84 26.87 9.68
C PHE A 90 8.92 25.70 10.04
N ALA A 91 8.61 25.53 11.32
CA ALA A 91 7.67 24.46 11.75
C ALA A 91 6.26 24.66 11.16
N TRP A 92 5.80 25.89 11.04
CA TRP A 92 4.52 26.21 10.39
C TRP A 92 4.57 25.82 8.91
N LEU A 93 5.63 26.19 8.19
CA LEU A 93 5.83 25.84 6.78
C LEU A 93 5.84 24.32 6.57
N CYS A 94 6.64 23.59 7.36
CA CYS A 94 6.68 22.11 7.31
C CYS A 94 5.30 21.50 7.51
N ARG A 95 4.56 21.94 8.52
CA ARG A 95 3.19 21.45 8.79
C ARG A 95 2.23 21.75 7.65
N THR A 96 2.34 22.94 7.04
CA THR A 96 1.50 23.34 5.92
C THR A 96 1.79 22.51 4.68
N ILE A 97 3.06 22.28 4.36
CA ILE A 97 3.47 21.41 3.23
C ILE A 97 2.95 19.99 3.45
N SER A 98 3.16 19.42 4.64
CA SER A 98 2.66 18.10 4.96
C SER A 98 1.12 18.02 4.88
N TRP A 99 0.42 19.05 5.34
CA TRP A 99 -1.04 19.12 5.24
C TRP A 99 -1.52 19.17 3.79
N LEU A 100 -0.92 20.00 2.95
CA LEU A 100 -1.24 20.09 1.51
C LEU A 100 -1.00 18.76 0.82
N TYR A 101 0.15 18.13 1.09
CA TYR A 101 0.49 16.81 0.56
C TYR A 101 -0.57 15.75 0.91
N ILE A 102 -0.90 15.61 2.20
CA ILE A 102 -1.91 14.66 2.66
C ILE A 102 -3.27 14.97 2.03
N THR A 103 -3.67 16.23 2.01
CA THR A 103 -4.98 16.66 1.49
C THR A 103 -5.10 16.35 0.00
N PHE A 104 -4.04 16.59 -0.78
CA PHE A 104 -4.03 16.31 -2.22
C PHE A 104 -4.10 14.81 -2.49
N PHE A 105 -3.16 14.02 -1.94
CA PHE A 105 -3.05 12.61 -2.28
C PHE A 105 -4.18 11.75 -1.69
N ARG A 106 -4.74 12.10 -0.54
CA ARG A 106 -5.90 11.40 0.04
C ARG A 106 -7.24 11.94 -0.45
N GLY A 107 -7.26 13.16 -0.98
CA GLY A 107 -8.47 13.80 -1.48
C GLY A 107 -8.74 13.61 -2.98
N THR A 108 -7.80 13.00 -3.72
CA THR A 108 -7.97 12.73 -5.17
C THR A 108 -7.96 11.23 -5.45
N PRO A 109 -8.70 10.77 -6.50
CA PRO A 109 -8.73 9.35 -6.86
C PRO A 109 -7.35 8.85 -7.30
N MET A 110 -6.95 7.66 -6.85
CA MET A 110 -5.69 7.02 -7.22
C MET A 110 -5.51 6.88 -8.73
N TYR A 111 -6.56 6.51 -9.42
CA TYR A 111 -6.63 6.45 -10.88
C TYR A 111 -6.14 7.75 -11.54
N VAL A 112 -6.68 8.91 -11.11
CA VAL A 112 -6.30 10.23 -11.65
C VAL A 112 -4.82 10.54 -11.35
N GLN A 113 -4.35 10.19 -10.15
CA GLN A 113 -2.96 10.39 -9.75
C GLN A 113 -2.00 9.62 -10.66
N ILE A 114 -2.30 8.34 -10.98
CA ILE A 114 -1.48 7.53 -11.89
C ILE A 114 -1.33 8.23 -13.26
N PHE A 115 -2.42 8.77 -13.82
CA PHE A 115 -2.36 9.49 -15.09
C PHE A 115 -1.58 10.81 -15.00
N ILE A 116 -1.75 11.58 -13.91
CA ILE A 116 -0.97 12.81 -13.68
C ILE A 116 0.52 12.46 -13.60
N TRP A 117 0.89 11.42 -12.86
CA TRP A 117 2.29 10.98 -12.79
C TRP A 117 2.82 10.54 -14.15
N TYR A 118 2.08 9.74 -14.90
CA TYR A 118 2.55 9.17 -16.16
C TYR A 118 2.60 10.19 -17.30
N PHE A 119 1.54 11.00 -17.46
CA PHE A 119 1.42 11.92 -18.60
C PHE A 119 1.93 13.34 -18.34
N VAL A 120 2.05 13.75 -17.09
CA VAL A 120 2.42 15.13 -16.74
C VAL A 120 3.75 15.17 -16.00
N TRP A 121 3.81 14.64 -14.78
CA TRP A 121 4.98 14.83 -13.93
C TRP A 121 6.18 14.03 -14.39
N PHE A 122 6.02 12.77 -14.76
CA PHE A 122 7.13 11.97 -15.29
C PHE A 122 7.65 12.52 -16.61
N VAL A 123 6.75 13.02 -17.46
CA VAL A 123 7.14 13.71 -18.72
C VAL A 123 7.95 14.97 -18.44
N ALA A 124 7.58 15.75 -17.44
CA ALA A 124 8.35 16.94 -17.04
C ALA A 124 9.74 16.57 -16.49
N LEU A 125 9.86 15.46 -15.78
CA LEU A 125 11.14 14.99 -15.23
C LEU A 125 12.06 14.38 -16.30
N VAL A 126 11.47 13.63 -17.25
CA VAL A 126 12.20 12.85 -18.26
C VAL A 126 11.66 13.19 -19.64
N HIS A 127 12.32 14.12 -20.34
CA HIS A 127 11.91 14.57 -21.68
C HIS A 127 13.13 14.76 -22.59
N PRO A 128 13.03 14.37 -23.90
CA PRO A 128 14.18 14.46 -24.81
C PRO A 128 14.77 15.84 -24.97
N GLN A 129 13.95 16.91 -24.95
CA GLN A 129 14.40 18.28 -25.20
C GLN A 129 14.57 19.12 -23.92
N HIS A 130 13.71 18.91 -22.91
CA HIS A 130 13.64 19.78 -21.72
C HIS A 130 13.29 19.03 -20.43
N GLY A 131 13.73 17.78 -20.30
CA GLY A 131 13.57 17.03 -19.05
C GLY A 131 14.36 17.65 -17.90
N LEU A 132 13.71 17.82 -16.75
CA LEU A 132 14.32 18.41 -15.56
C LEU A 132 15.44 17.55 -14.96
N ILE A 133 15.36 16.23 -15.11
CA ILE A 133 16.34 15.27 -14.53
C ILE A 133 17.10 14.55 -15.65
N VAL A 134 16.39 14.04 -16.66
CA VAL A 134 16.98 13.26 -17.76
C VAL A 134 16.50 13.85 -19.09
N SER A 135 17.45 14.10 -20.00
CA SER A 135 17.20 14.66 -21.34
C SER A 135 17.96 13.89 -22.41
N GLY A 136 17.73 14.21 -23.70
CA GLY A 136 18.41 13.59 -24.83
C GLY A 136 17.94 12.16 -25.13
N ALA A 137 18.82 11.39 -25.74
CA ALA A 137 18.55 10.01 -26.15
C ALA A 137 18.25 9.08 -24.97
N GLU A 138 18.87 9.32 -23.81
CA GLU A 138 18.66 8.56 -22.59
C GLU A 138 17.22 8.71 -22.07
N ALA A 139 16.64 9.91 -22.18
CA ALA A 139 15.25 10.15 -21.81
C ALA A 139 14.28 9.34 -22.70
N VAL A 140 14.58 9.21 -23.99
CA VAL A 140 13.77 8.39 -24.92
C VAL A 140 13.84 6.91 -24.52
N ALA A 141 15.04 6.39 -24.29
CA ALA A 141 15.25 5.00 -23.90
C ALA A 141 14.56 4.70 -22.56
N LEU A 142 14.77 5.54 -21.55
CA LEU A 142 14.19 5.37 -20.23
C LEU A 142 12.66 5.41 -20.25
N ARG A 143 12.06 6.33 -21.00
CA ARG A 143 10.59 6.42 -21.14
C ARG A 143 10.01 5.21 -21.86
N ARG A 144 10.69 4.74 -22.89
CA ARG A 144 10.21 3.60 -23.69
C ARG A 144 10.23 2.30 -22.88
N GLU A 145 11.29 2.07 -22.12
CA GLU A 145 11.52 0.79 -21.44
C GLU A 145 10.93 0.76 -20.03
N TYR A 146 11.12 1.83 -19.25
CA TYR A 146 10.76 1.86 -17.82
C TYR A 146 9.73 2.93 -17.46
N GLY A 147 9.30 3.77 -18.41
CA GLY A 147 8.48 4.94 -18.10
C GLY A 147 7.21 4.63 -17.34
N ALA A 148 6.45 3.61 -17.75
CA ALA A 148 5.23 3.19 -17.07
C ALA A 148 5.51 2.63 -15.67
N TRP A 149 6.56 1.82 -15.52
CA TRP A 149 6.97 1.26 -14.24
C TRP A 149 7.36 2.34 -13.24
N ILE A 150 8.24 3.27 -13.65
CA ILE A 150 8.73 4.34 -12.77
C ILE A 150 7.59 5.27 -12.38
N ALA A 151 6.82 5.75 -13.36
CA ALA A 151 5.69 6.65 -13.09
C ALA A 151 4.64 5.98 -12.19
N GLY A 152 4.32 4.71 -12.44
CA GLY A 152 3.42 3.92 -11.60
C GLY A 152 3.92 3.75 -10.17
N CYS A 153 5.19 3.35 -10.00
CA CYS A 153 5.80 3.24 -8.67
C CYS A 153 5.83 4.58 -7.92
N LEU A 154 6.13 5.69 -8.61
CA LEU A 154 6.10 7.04 -8.02
C LEU A 154 4.69 7.44 -7.58
N ALA A 155 3.67 7.17 -8.41
CA ALA A 155 2.28 7.43 -8.07
C ALA A 155 1.84 6.68 -6.82
N LEU A 156 2.09 5.36 -6.79
CA LEU A 156 1.78 4.50 -5.64
C LEU A 156 2.54 4.94 -4.39
N THR A 157 3.84 5.23 -4.52
CA THR A 157 4.70 5.71 -3.42
C THR A 157 4.18 7.01 -2.82
N ALA A 158 3.85 7.98 -3.66
CA ALA A 158 3.37 9.27 -3.20
C ALA A 158 2.01 9.16 -2.50
N ASN A 159 1.10 8.34 -3.02
CA ASN A 159 -0.19 8.09 -2.41
C ASN A 159 -0.04 7.38 -1.05
N THR A 160 0.64 6.22 -1.04
CA THR A 160 0.88 5.44 0.18
C THR A 160 1.62 6.25 1.24
N GLY A 161 2.58 7.09 0.86
CA GLY A 161 3.27 7.99 1.79
C GLY A 161 2.32 8.95 2.50
N ALA A 162 1.28 9.46 1.82
CA ALA A 162 0.26 10.32 2.44
C ALA A 162 -0.60 9.56 3.45
N TYR A 163 -0.99 8.31 3.14
CA TYR A 163 -1.73 7.45 4.08
C TYR A 163 -0.87 7.08 5.28
N ILE A 164 0.39 6.68 5.08
CA ILE A 164 1.31 6.34 6.17
C ILE A 164 1.63 7.56 7.05
N THR A 165 1.74 8.77 6.47
CA THR A 165 1.89 10.01 7.24
C THR A 165 0.76 10.15 8.26
N GLU A 166 -0.47 9.91 7.83
CA GLU A 166 -1.64 10.02 8.70
C GLU A 166 -1.72 8.87 9.71
N ILE A 167 -1.36 7.65 9.33
CA ILE A 167 -1.26 6.49 10.25
C ILE A 167 -0.26 6.79 11.36
N PHE A 168 0.91 7.33 11.05
CA PHE A 168 1.93 7.67 12.04
C PHE A 168 1.48 8.81 12.95
N ARG A 169 0.90 9.88 12.38
CA ARG A 169 0.34 10.98 13.16
C ARG A 169 -0.74 10.48 14.13
N ALA A 170 -1.70 9.71 13.62
CA ALA A 170 -2.80 9.18 14.43
C ALA A 170 -2.30 8.19 15.50
N GLY A 171 -1.34 7.34 15.16
CA GLY A 171 -0.74 6.39 16.10
C GLY A 171 -0.03 7.07 17.26
N ILE A 172 0.76 8.12 17.00
CA ILE A 172 1.40 8.91 18.06
C ILE A 172 0.36 9.62 18.93
N GLN A 173 -0.64 10.23 18.30
CA GLN A 173 -1.70 10.96 19.01
C GLN A 173 -2.66 10.04 19.79
N SER A 174 -2.70 8.75 19.49
CA SER A 174 -3.53 7.78 20.20
C SER A 174 -2.98 7.41 21.58
N ILE A 175 -1.72 7.74 21.87
CA ILE A 175 -1.12 7.47 23.19
C ILE A 175 -1.65 8.51 24.18
N ASP A 176 -2.03 8.01 25.36
CA ASP A 176 -2.55 8.86 26.44
C ASP A 176 -1.53 9.95 26.80
N LYS A 177 -2.00 11.19 26.95
CA LYS A 177 -1.16 12.35 27.29
C LYS A 177 -0.48 12.18 28.66
N GLY A 178 -1.12 11.48 29.58
CA GLY A 178 -0.56 11.16 30.89
C GLY A 178 0.76 10.36 30.83
N GLN A 179 0.96 9.57 29.75
CA GLN A 179 2.25 8.88 29.54
C GLN A 179 3.39 9.87 29.32
N MET A 180 3.14 10.93 28.57
CA MET A 180 4.13 11.99 28.34
C MET A 180 4.33 12.82 29.60
N GLU A 181 3.26 13.17 30.31
CA GLU A 181 3.31 13.94 31.56
C GLU A 181 4.06 13.18 32.66
N ALA A 182 3.74 11.91 32.85
CA ALA A 182 4.45 11.04 33.81
C ALA A 182 5.95 10.92 33.49
N ALA A 183 6.29 10.70 32.22
CA ALA A 183 7.68 10.65 31.78
C ALA A 183 8.44 11.96 32.08
N ARG A 184 7.79 13.10 31.82
CA ARG A 184 8.35 14.44 32.10
C ARG A 184 8.52 14.67 33.60
N SER A 185 7.59 14.22 34.42
CA SER A 185 7.65 14.31 35.89
C SER A 185 8.80 13.47 36.48
N LEU A 186 9.17 12.39 35.79
CA LEU A 186 10.35 11.57 36.14
C LEU A 186 11.68 12.15 35.64
N GLY A 187 11.67 13.38 35.07
CA GLY A 187 12.87 14.08 34.62
C GLY A 187 13.33 13.73 33.19
N LEU A 188 12.59 12.92 32.43
CA LEU A 188 12.95 12.67 31.03
C LEU A 188 12.74 13.95 30.19
N THR A 189 13.64 14.21 29.28
CA THR A 189 13.45 15.24 28.25
C THR A 189 12.37 14.80 27.26
N TYR A 190 11.75 15.73 26.55
CA TYR A 190 10.73 15.40 25.52
C TYR A 190 11.23 14.35 24.51
N PRO A 191 12.44 14.48 23.91
CA PRO A 191 12.96 13.44 23.00
C PRO A 191 13.15 12.07 23.65
N GLN A 192 13.59 12.04 24.93
CA GLN A 192 13.73 10.79 25.68
C GLN A 192 12.37 10.12 25.93
N ALA A 193 11.38 10.90 26.42
CA ALA A 193 10.02 10.41 26.62
C ALA A 193 9.39 9.92 25.30
N MET A 194 9.57 10.67 24.20
CA MET A 194 9.13 10.25 22.90
C MET A 194 9.77 8.94 22.45
N ARG A 195 11.11 8.83 22.54
CA ARG A 195 11.88 7.67 22.07
C ARG A 195 11.62 6.40 22.88
N PHE A 196 11.58 6.52 24.21
CA PHE A 196 11.57 5.34 25.10
C PHE A 196 10.17 4.93 25.55
N ILE A 197 9.19 5.84 25.54
CA ILE A 197 7.85 5.57 26.07
C ILE A 197 6.79 5.65 24.98
N ILE A 198 6.72 6.78 24.25
CA ILE A 198 5.61 7.03 23.31
C ILE A 198 5.77 6.22 22.02
N LEU A 199 6.93 6.32 21.33
CA LEU A 199 7.14 5.67 20.05
C LEU A 199 7.01 4.14 20.08
N PRO A 200 7.54 3.41 21.09
CA PRO A 200 7.37 1.95 21.15
C PRO A 200 5.90 1.53 21.30
N GLN A 201 5.10 2.30 22.03
CA GLN A 201 3.67 2.05 22.19
C GLN A 201 2.91 2.43 20.89
N ALA A 202 3.23 3.58 20.30
CA ALA A 202 2.63 4.06 19.08
C ALA A 202 2.88 3.09 17.91
N LEU A 203 4.11 2.60 17.73
CA LEU A 203 4.46 1.63 16.68
C LEU A 203 3.58 0.38 16.74
N ARG A 204 3.34 -0.16 17.94
CA ARG A 204 2.45 -1.32 18.11
C ARG A 204 1.01 -1.03 17.67
N ARG A 205 0.51 0.19 17.92
CA ARG A 205 -0.83 0.62 17.48
C ARG A 205 -0.91 0.91 15.98
N MET A 206 0.22 1.24 15.35
CA MET A 206 0.29 1.50 13.91
C MET A 206 0.39 0.22 13.07
N LEU A 207 0.86 -0.90 13.62
CA LEU A 207 1.07 -2.15 12.86
C LEU A 207 -0.18 -2.62 12.12
N PRO A 208 -1.38 -2.74 12.73
CA PRO A 208 -2.57 -3.18 12.02
C PRO A 208 -2.98 -2.25 10.85
N PRO A 209 -3.05 -0.92 11.02
CA PRO A 209 -3.34 -0.04 9.89
C PRO A 209 -2.25 -0.05 8.80
N LEU A 210 -0.96 -0.23 9.14
CA LEU A 210 0.10 -0.39 8.15
C LEU A 210 -0.03 -1.69 7.35
N ALA A 211 -0.39 -2.79 8.01
CA ALA A 211 -0.67 -4.07 7.36
C ALA A 211 -1.86 -3.95 6.39
N ASN A 212 -2.92 -3.27 6.81
CA ASN A 212 -4.08 -3.02 5.95
C ASN A 212 -3.73 -2.13 4.76
N GLU A 213 -2.89 -1.10 4.95
CA GLU A 213 -2.41 -0.23 3.87
C GLU A 213 -1.63 -1.02 2.82
N PHE A 214 -0.73 -1.93 3.26
CA PHE A 214 0.00 -2.81 2.33
C PHE A 214 -0.93 -3.67 1.48
N ILE A 215 -1.95 -4.29 2.11
CA ILE A 215 -2.93 -5.13 1.41
C ILE A 215 -3.79 -4.29 0.46
N THR A 216 -4.13 -3.07 0.83
CA THR A 216 -4.87 -2.14 -0.03
C THR A 216 -4.03 -1.77 -1.24
N LEU A 217 -2.76 -1.40 -1.03
CA LEU A 217 -1.84 -1.05 -2.10
C LEU A 217 -1.59 -2.19 -3.09
N LEU A 218 -1.55 -3.46 -2.60
CA LEU A 218 -1.46 -4.62 -3.47
C LEU A 218 -2.62 -4.68 -4.48
N LYS A 219 -3.83 -4.33 -4.05
CA LYS A 219 -5.01 -4.29 -4.94
C LYS A 219 -5.00 -3.05 -5.83
N ASP A 220 -4.61 -1.90 -5.29
CA ASP A 220 -4.55 -0.63 -6.02
C ASP A 220 -3.49 -0.64 -7.12
N SER A 221 -2.45 -1.49 -7.00
CA SER A 221 -1.48 -1.71 -8.07
C SER A 221 -2.11 -2.20 -9.38
N SER A 222 -3.30 -2.84 -9.32
CA SER A 222 -4.07 -3.24 -10.50
C SER A 222 -4.43 -2.07 -11.43
N LEU A 223 -4.53 -0.86 -10.89
CA LEU A 223 -4.80 0.34 -11.69
C LEU A 223 -3.65 0.68 -12.64
N LEU A 224 -2.45 0.17 -12.39
CA LEU A 224 -1.28 0.37 -13.26
C LEU A 224 -1.44 -0.34 -14.62
N ALA A 225 -2.34 -1.32 -14.73
CA ALA A 225 -2.71 -1.91 -16.02
C ALA A 225 -3.21 -0.87 -17.04
N MET A 226 -3.70 0.28 -16.57
CA MET A 226 -4.21 1.35 -17.43
C MET A 226 -3.10 2.12 -18.15
N ILE A 227 -1.90 2.14 -17.56
CA ILE A 227 -0.68 2.71 -18.19
C ILE A 227 0.24 1.60 -18.74
N ALA A 228 -0.31 0.42 -18.96
CA ALA A 228 0.35 -0.74 -19.55
C ALA A 228 1.55 -1.30 -18.74
N VAL A 229 1.54 -1.16 -17.43
CA VAL A 229 2.47 -1.90 -16.57
C VAL A 229 2.07 -3.37 -16.56
N PRO A 230 2.98 -4.31 -16.89
CA PRO A 230 2.68 -5.74 -17.01
C PRO A 230 2.58 -6.43 -15.63
N GLU A 231 1.65 -5.97 -14.80
CA GLU A 231 1.26 -6.58 -13.55
C GLU A 231 0.05 -7.53 -13.77
N LEU A 232 -0.48 -8.12 -12.70
CA LEU A 232 -1.47 -9.20 -12.79
C LEU A 232 -2.77 -8.80 -13.53
N ALA A 233 -3.33 -7.61 -13.31
CA ALA A 233 -4.53 -7.16 -14.02
C ALA A 233 -4.25 -6.85 -15.49
N TYR A 234 -3.02 -6.47 -15.86
CA TYR A 234 -2.63 -6.28 -17.25
C TYR A 234 -2.64 -7.60 -18.04
N VAL A 235 -2.34 -8.73 -17.39
CA VAL A 235 -2.44 -10.06 -18.02
C VAL A 235 -3.86 -10.34 -18.50
N GLN A 236 -4.86 -10.07 -17.64
CA GLN A 236 -6.28 -10.17 -18.01
C GLN A 236 -6.58 -9.32 -19.24
N LYS A 237 -6.18 -8.04 -19.21
CA LYS A 237 -6.41 -7.11 -20.33
C LYS A 237 -5.79 -7.63 -21.65
N THR A 238 -4.59 -8.21 -21.57
CA THR A 238 -3.88 -8.77 -22.74
C THR A 238 -4.61 -9.97 -23.33
N ILE A 239 -5.05 -10.92 -22.49
CA ILE A 239 -5.77 -12.11 -22.92
C ILE A 239 -7.13 -11.71 -23.50
N SER A 240 -7.89 -10.86 -22.80
CA SER A 240 -9.20 -10.41 -23.27
C SER A 240 -9.11 -9.64 -24.59
N GLY A 241 -8.08 -8.83 -24.78
CA GLY A 241 -7.84 -8.12 -26.04
C GLY A 241 -7.47 -9.03 -27.21
N ARG A 242 -6.80 -10.18 -26.92
CA ARG A 242 -6.36 -11.12 -27.97
C ARG A 242 -7.44 -12.10 -28.39
N TYR A 243 -8.23 -12.60 -27.44
CA TYR A 243 -9.18 -13.68 -27.68
C TYR A 243 -10.65 -13.25 -27.60
N SER A 244 -10.93 -11.98 -27.26
CA SER A 244 -12.27 -11.43 -27.00
C SER A 244 -13.05 -12.21 -25.95
N ILE A 245 -12.34 -12.81 -24.97
CA ILE A 245 -12.89 -13.49 -23.81
C ILE A 245 -12.63 -12.65 -22.57
N TYR A 246 -13.58 -12.57 -21.64
CA TYR A 246 -13.49 -11.72 -20.46
C TYR A 246 -13.62 -12.51 -19.15
N GLU A 247 -14.50 -13.50 -19.12
CA GLU A 247 -14.89 -14.19 -17.91
C GLU A 247 -13.72 -14.95 -17.29
N GLU A 248 -13.08 -15.84 -18.06
CA GLU A 248 -12.01 -16.71 -17.57
C GLU A 248 -10.79 -15.93 -17.05
N PRO A 249 -10.25 -14.94 -17.79
CA PRO A 249 -9.12 -14.17 -17.28
C PRO A 249 -9.49 -13.31 -16.07
N LEU A 250 -10.72 -12.76 -16.00
CA LEU A 250 -11.19 -11.97 -14.85
C LEU A 250 -11.31 -12.82 -13.60
N TYR A 251 -11.94 -13.99 -13.69
CA TYR A 251 -12.04 -14.90 -12.54
C TYR A 251 -10.67 -15.41 -12.10
N THR A 252 -9.78 -15.72 -13.04
CA THR A 252 -8.42 -16.15 -12.71
C THR A 252 -7.65 -15.06 -11.95
N VAL A 253 -7.68 -13.81 -12.43
CA VAL A 253 -7.04 -12.68 -11.76
C VAL A 253 -7.65 -12.45 -10.38
N ALA A 254 -8.98 -12.49 -10.25
CA ALA A 254 -9.67 -12.33 -8.97
C ALA A 254 -9.25 -13.41 -7.96
N LEU A 255 -9.14 -14.66 -8.39
CA LEU A 255 -8.68 -15.77 -7.53
C LEU A 255 -7.22 -15.62 -7.10
N VAL A 256 -6.34 -15.18 -8.01
CA VAL A 256 -4.92 -14.94 -7.68
C VAL A 256 -4.79 -13.78 -6.69
N TYR A 257 -5.49 -12.65 -6.89
CA TYR A 257 -5.52 -11.55 -5.91
C TYR A 257 -6.08 -12.00 -4.56
N LEU A 258 -7.14 -12.79 -4.56
CA LEU A 258 -7.73 -13.35 -3.33
C LEU A 258 -6.72 -14.22 -2.58
N ALA A 259 -6.03 -15.12 -3.28
CA ALA A 259 -4.99 -15.98 -2.70
C ALA A 259 -3.85 -15.15 -2.10
N MET A 260 -3.32 -14.17 -2.84
CA MET A 260 -2.28 -13.25 -2.35
C MET A 260 -2.75 -12.48 -1.11
N THR A 261 -3.97 -11.94 -1.13
CA THR A 261 -4.55 -11.19 -0.01
C THR A 261 -4.73 -12.07 1.23
N ILE A 262 -5.19 -13.30 1.07
CA ILE A 262 -5.34 -14.27 2.19
C ILE A 262 -3.97 -14.59 2.79
N CYS A 263 -2.98 -14.90 1.97
CA CYS A 263 -1.62 -15.20 2.43
C CYS A 263 -1.02 -14.02 3.21
N LEU A 264 -1.14 -12.81 2.67
CA LEU A 264 -0.63 -11.60 3.32
C LEU A 264 -1.39 -11.28 4.62
N SER A 265 -2.71 -11.40 4.63
CA SER A 265 -3.53 -11.20 5.84
C SER A 265 -3.16 -12.19 6.94
N ALA A 266 -2.92 -13.45 6.59
CA ALA A 266 -2.45 -14.46 7.54
C ALA A 266 -1.06 -14.13 8.09
N PHE A 267 -0.13 -13.72 7.22
CA PHE A 267 1.21 -13.29 7.59
C PHE A 267 1.19 -12.08 8.54
N PHE A 268 0.45 -11.02 8.20
CA PHE A 268 0.36 -9.83 9.05
C PHE A 268 -0.35 -10.12 10.38
N SER A 269 -1.41 -10.94 10.38
CA SER A 269 -2.06 -11.37 11.63
C SER A 269 -1.14 -12.18 12.55
N TRP A 270 -0.24 -12.99 11.99
CA TRP A 270 0.79 -13.68 12.75
C TRP A 270 1.81 -12.68 13.32
N LEU A 271 2.25 -11.72 12.52
CA LEU A 271 3.18 -10.66 12.93
C LEU A 271 2.60 -9.82 14.07
N GLU A 272 1.35 -9.35 13.93
CA GLU A 272 0.64 -8.59 14.95
C GLU A 272 0.55 -9.34 16.29
N LYS A 273 0.20 -10.62 16.24
CA LYS A 273 0.17 -11.46 17.48
C LYS A 273 1.52 -11.52 18.15
N ARG A 274 2.60 -11.63 17.40
CA ARG A 274 3.96 -11.70 17.95
C ARG A 274 4.40 -10.39 18.62
N PHE A 275 3.98 -9.24 18.07
CA PHE A 275 4.31 -7.92 18.63
C PHE A 275 3.32 -7.42 19.70
N SER A 276 2.10 -7.99 19.76
CA SER A 276 1.09 -7.58 20.75
C SER A 276 1.20 -8.30 22.11
N THR A 277 2.00 -9.34 22.24
CA THR A 277 2.12 -10.19 23.45
C THR A 277 2.70 -9.50 24.68
N GLY A 278 2.81 -8.17 24.69
CA GLY A 278 3.34 -7.41 25.85
C GLY A 278 2.32 -6.88 26.86
N HIS A 279 0.99 -7.03 26.62
CA HIS A 279 -0.04 -6.43 27.50
C HIS A 279 -1.30 -7.30 27.67
N ARG A 280 -1.08 -8.60 27.98
CA ARG A 280 -2.14 -9.42 28.59
C ARG A 280 -1.70 -9.76 30.02
N LYS A 281 -1.87 -8.81 30.93
CA LYS A 281 -2.15 -9.07 32.35
C LYS A 281 -3.17 -8.07 32.83
#